data_09c6f8955c0dddcb3c0817a35bc48edd
#
_entry.id   09c6f8955c0dddcb3c0817a35bc48edd
#
_cell.length_a   1.000
_cell.length_b   1.000
_cell.length_c   1.000
_cell.angle_alpha   90.00
_cell.angle_beta   90.00
_cell.angle_gamma   90.00
#
_symmetry.space_group_name_H-M   'P 1'
#
loop_
_entity.id
_entity.type
_entity.pdbx_description
1 polymer ?
#
loop_
_entity_poly.entity_id
_entity_poly.type
_entity_poly.pdbx_seq_one_letter_code
_entity_poly.pdbx_strand_id
1 'polypeptide(L)'
;MRHQKFIAKAFLIVLLIASGQQKIRAQQTVVDSSLLDRVAELEKNVSYKKPGEDHFMMVGLATIGFAANKTTSTTGGVSTATKSNSFPDADNFEFSPMFLWRHSNKFLLEFEPSFTVAGNSASIGVNWADVSYFAAPGVIIRAGYFVLPFGTYAKREAAGWINKLATDPMGIADMTPTDFGVEVEGGLPLGSAKMNYDIALTNGNQLNSDGTLTSGNGIDNNNNKTVTARLGLLPFSNSSLELGVSGMFGKVGNQLGPLQNSMGRLYAFDLNYVKNITPILLNIKSQYNIQNIDNVSYINPADLSSYTFNNHTTSFFAQCAIRPIGASGFMKNLELAGRYTSYNLPSNSTFGVNQHTITVGLNYWINWRTVFKITYETYSGTNTASKALAPDAPDATKSNTLFVHFAIQL
;
A
#
# COMPACT_ATOMS: atom_id res chain seq x y z
N MET A 1 -28.50 20.78 2.09
CA MET A 1 -28.93 20.93 0.68
C MET A 1 -27.81 21.27 -0.34
N ARG A 2 -26.68 21.90 0.03
CA ARG A 2 -25.58 22.19 -0.93
C ARG A 2 -24.71 20.97 -1.26
N HIS A 3 -24.53 20.04 -0.34
CA HIS A 3 -23.66 18.86 -0.54
C HIS A 3 -24.28 17.76 -1.42
N GLN A 4 -25.61 17.59 -1.42
CA GLN A 4 -26.29 16.63 -2.31
C GLN A 4 -26.17 17.01 -3.80
N LYS A 5 -26.03 18.30 -4.11
CA LYS A 5 -25.86 18.77 -5.49
C LYS A 5 -24.45 18.51 -6.03
N PHE A 6 -23.46 18.33 -5.17
CA PHE A 6 -22.08 18.05 -5.60
C PHE A 6 -21.89 16.56 -5.97
N ILE A 7 -22.46 15.66 -5.20
CA ILE A 7 -22.44 14.20 -5.48
C ILE A 7 -23.21 13.88 -6.75
N ALA A 8 -24.36 14.51 -6.96
CA ALA A 8 -25.15 14.36 -8.19
C ALA A 8 -24.41 14.87 -9.44
N LYS A 9 -23.61 15.94 -9.32
CA LYS A 9 -22.79 16.45 -10.42
C LYS A 9 -21.59 15.55 -10.74
N ALA A 10 -20.94 14.96 -9.73
CA ALA A 10 -19.87 14.00 -9.93
C ALA A 10 -20.35 12.72 -10.63
N PHE A 11 -21.52 12.22 -10.24
CA PHE A 11 -22.14 11.07 -10.89
C PHE A 11 -22.58 11.36 -12.34
N LEU A 12 -23.00 12.59 -12.62
CA LEU A 12 -23.37 13.02 -13.98
C LEU A 12 -22.16 13.13 -14.92
N ILE A 13 -20.99 13.52 -14.40
CA ILE A 13 -19.75 13.58 -15.18
C ILE A 13 -19.27 12.16 -15.56
N VAL A 14 -19.39 11.19 -14.68
CA VAL A 14 -19.08 9.77 -14.98
C VAL A 14 -20.04 9.21 -16.03
N LEU A 15 -21.32 9.57 -15.98
CA LEU A 15 -22.32 9.16 -16.99
C LEU A 15 -22.10 9.82 -18.35
N LEU A 16 -21.63 11.07 -18.41
CA LEU A 16 -21.34 11.78 -19.65
C LEU A 16 -20.08 11.25 -20.37
N ILE A 17 -19.11 10.72 -19.64
CA ILE A 17 -17.92 10.06 -20.21
C ILE A 17 -18.31 8.70 -20.84
N ALA A 18 -19.31 8.01 -20.29
CA ALA A 18 -19.79 6.72 -20.80
C ALA A 18 -20.62 6.82 -22.10
N SER A 19 -21.14 8.02 -22.45
CA SER A 19 -22.03 8.21 -23.64
C SER A 19 -21.30 8.59 -24.94
N GLY A 20 -19.97 8.80 -24.88
CA GLY A 20 -19.16 9.12 -26.07
C GLY A 20 -18.74 7.87 -26.85
N GLN A 21 -19.66 7.16 -27.48
CA GLN A 21 -19.31 6.07 -28.40
C GLN A 21 -18.68 6.61 -29.70
N GLN A 22 -17.38 6.91 -29.65
CA GLN A 22 -16.58 6.94 -30.86
C GLN A 22 -16.14 5.52 -31.23
N LYS A 23 -16.50 5.05 -32.40
CA LYS A 23 -15.99 3.79 -32.96
C LYS A 23 -14.47 3.90 -33.14
N ILE A 24 -13.73 3.44 -32.17
CA ILE A 24 -12.27 3.30 -32.28
C ILE A 24 -12.01 2.07 -33.14
N ARG A 25 -11.52 2.26 -34.36
CA ARG A 25 -10.93 1.18 -35.17
C ARG A 25 -9.65 0.76 -34.44
N ALA A 26 -9.64 -0.47 -33.92
CA ALA A 26 -8.42 -1.09 -33.43
C ALA A 26 -7.40 -1.15 -34.57
N GLN A 27 -6.32 -0.39 -34.45
CA GLN A 27 -5.13 -0.61 -35.28
C GLN A 27 -4.59 -2.00 -34.93
N GLN A 28 -4.59 -2.91 -35.91
CA GLN A 28 -3.84 -4.18 -35.81
C GLN A 28 -2.36 -3.83 -35.62
N THR A 29 -1.90 -3.86 -34.38
CA THR A 29 -0.47 -3.95 -34.11
C THR A 29 -0.03 -5.32 -34.56
N VAL A 30 1.05 -5.37 -35.31
CA VAL A 30 1.77 -6.62 -35.64
C VAL A 30 2.17 -7.22 -34.30
N VAL A 31 1.40 -8.19 -33.82
CA VAL A 31 1.70 -8.95 -32.61
C VAL A 31 2.88 -9.86 -32.98
N ASP A 32 3.98 -9.71 -32.26
CA ASP A 32 5.15 -10.57 -32.41
C ASP A 32 4.72 -12.05 -32.33
N SER A 33 4.99 -12.81 -33.38
CA SER A 33 4.59 -14.22 -33.47
C SER A 33 5.13 -15.04 -32.29
N SER A 34 6.26 -14.67 -31.74
CA SER A 34 6.85 -15.33 -30.55
C SER A 34 6.00 -15.09 -29.28
N LEU A 35 5.29 -13.99 -29.17
CA LEU A 35 4.35 -13.71 -28.08
C LEU A 35 3.06 -14.54 -28.24
N LEU A 36 2.56 -14.68 -29.45
CA LEU A 36 1.40 -15.53 -29.76
C LEU A 36 1.71 -17.01 -29.49
N ASP A 37 2.90 -17.47 -29.88
CA ASP A 37 3.34 -18.85 -29.62
C ASP A 37 3.52 -19.11 -28.14
N ARG A 38 4.05 -18.17 -27.36
CA ARG A 38 4.16 -18.27 -25.88
C ARG A 38 2.80 -18.21 -25.19
N VAL A 39 1.88 -17.39 -25.68
CA VAL A 39 0.51 -17.37 -25.18
C VAL A 39 -0.20 -18.67 -25.51
N ALA A 40 -0.06 -19.19 -26.72
CA ALA A 40 -0.62 -20.49 -27.13
C ALA A 40 -0.02 -21.66 -26.34
N GLU A 41 1.26 -21.61 -26.00
CA GLU A 41 1.93 -22.60 -25.16
C GLU A 41 1.48 -22.51 -23.69
N LEU A 42 1.31 -21.32 -23.16
CA LEU A 42 0.73 -21.09 -21.84
C LEU A 42 -0.74 -21.55 -21.80
N GLU A 43 -1.49 -21.23 -22.84
CA GLU A 43 -2.88 -21.69 -23.02
C GLU A 43 -2.98 -23.22 -23.12
N LYS A 44 -2.03 -23.88 -23.73
CA LYS A 44 -1.99 -25.34 -23.84
C LYS A 44 -1.56 -26.04 -22.55
N ASN A 45 -0.75 -25.39 -21.72
CA ASN A 45 -0.27 -25.92 -20.45
C ASN A 45 -1.20 -25.62 -19.26
N VAL A 46 -2.09 -24.64 -19.38
CA VAL A 46 -3.21 -24.43 -18.48
C VAL A 46 -4.39 -25.19 -19.09
N SER A 47 -4.95 -26.19 -18.38
CA SER A 47 -6.16 -26.92 -18.82
C SER A 47 -7.32 -25.93 -18.94
N TYR A 48 -7.41 -25.26 -20.09
CA TYR A 48 -8.50 -24.31 -20.35
C TYR A 48 -9.82 -25.07 -20.46
N LYS A 49 -10.65 -24.89 -19.47
CA LYS A 49 -12.08 -25.12 -19.62
C LYS A 49 -12.64 -24.10 -20.62
N LYS A 50 -13.71 -24.45 -21.31
CA LYS A 50 -14.33 -23.59 -22.33
C LYS A 50 -14.63 -22.17 -21.80
N PRO A 51 -14.57 -21.11 -22.64
CA PRO A 51 -14.99 -19.77 -22.21
C PRO A 51 -16.39 -19.81 -21.58
N GLY A 52 -16.51 -19.33 -20.34
CA GLY A 52 -17.77 -19.34 -19.57
C GLY A 52 -17.84 -20.39 -18.46
N GLU A 53 -16.84 -21.27 -18.32
CA GLU A 53 -16.74 -22.16 -17.16
C GLU A 53 -16.06 -21.45 -15.97
N ASP A 54 -16.44 -21.87 -14.76
CA ASP A 54 -15.86 -21.39 -13.52
C ASP A 54 -14.40 -21.85 -13.38
N HIS A 55 -13.53 -20.94 -12.99
CA HIS A 55 -12.11 -21.22 -12.74
C HIS A 55 -11.76 -20.88 -11.29
N PHE A 56 -11.13 -21.82 -10.62
CA PHE A 56 -10.56 -21.61 -9.30
C PHE A 56 -9.04 -21.65 -9.40
N MET A 57 -8.39 -20.68 -8.77
CA MET A 57 -6.94 -20.61 -8.64
C MET A 57 -6.59 -20.25 -7.20
N MET A 58 -5.54 -20.81 -6.68
CA MET A 58 -4.91 -20.38 -5.44
C MET A 58 -3.53 -19.80 -5.79
N VAL A 59 -3.28 -18.61 -5.32
CA VAL A 59 -1.97 -17.93 -5.34
C VAL A 59 -1.72 -17.41 -3.93
N GLY A 60 -0.75 -16.55 -3.73
CA GLY A 60 -0.58 -15.90 -2.43
C GLY A 60 0.87 -15.78 -2.04
N LEU A 61 1.10 -15.62 -0.74
CA LEU A 61 2.38 -15.31 -0.14
C LEU A 61 2.70 -16.25 1.02
N ALA A 62 3.96 -16.68 1.09
CA ALA A 62 4.53 -17.21 2.32
C ALA A 62 5.86 -16.50 2.60
N THR A 63 6.02 -15.99 3.82
CA THR A 63 7.26 -15.34 4.26
C THR A 63 7.71 -15.88 5.60
N ILE A 64 9.03 -15.97 5.77
CA ILE A 64 9.67 -16.23 7.05
C ILE A 64 10.91 -15.34 7.18
N GLY A 65 11.11 -14.75 8.35
CA GLY A 65 12.21 -13.83 8.57
C GLY A 65 12.88 -14.00 9.93
N PHE A 66 14.11 -13.49 10.01
CA PHE A 66 14.88 -13.32 11.21
C PHE A 66 15.28 -11.85 11.32
N ALA A 67 15.23 -11.29 12.53
CA ALA A 67 15.71 -9.95 12.81
C ALA A 67 16.69 -9.95 13.98
N ALA A 68 17.79 -9.20 13.82
CA ALA A 68 18.73 -8.87 14.91
C ALA A 68 18.76 -7.35 15.04
N ASN A 69 18.31 -6.84 16.17
CA ASN A 69 18.11 -5.42 16.44
C ASN A 69 18.97 -4.93 17.59
N LYS A 70 19.48 -3.70 17.44
CA LYS A 70 20.06 -2.92 18.53
C LYS A 70 19.39 -1.54 18.55
N THR A 71 18.63 -1.25 19.59
CA THR A 71 17.96 0.04 19.81
C THR A 71 18.64 0.82 20.93
N THR A 72 18.82 2.12 20.74
CA THR A 72 19.31 3.06 21.75
C THR A 72 18.29 4.16 21.91
N SER A 73 17.74 4.31 23.11
CA SER A 73 16.82 5.38 23.49
C SER A 73 17.51 6.35 24.42
N THR A 74 17.34 7.65 24.20
CA THR A 74 17.92 8.73 25.01
C THR A 74 16.79 9.52 25.67
N THR A 75 16.84 9.67 26.98
CA THR A 75 15.89 10.47 27.79
C THR A 75 16.66 11.32 28.77
N GLY A 76 16.45 12.65 28.76
CA GLY A 76 17.14 13.57 29.64
C GLY A 76 18.68 13.51 29.53
N GLY A 77 19.21 13.22 28.34
CA GLY A 77 20.63 13.07 28.08
C GLY A 77 21.22 11.70 28.46
N VAL A 78 20.44 10.79 29.06
CA VAL A 78 20.85 9.43 29.41
C VAL A 78 20.45 8.47 28.31
N SER A 79 21.41 7.69 27.80
CA SER A 79 21.17 6.71 26.73
C SER A 79 21.12 5.30 27.27
N THR A 80 20.09 4.56 26.94
CA THR A 80 19.92 3.13 27.26
C THR A 80 19.90 2.33 25.96
N ALA A 81 20.72 1.28 25.89
CA ALA A 81 20.78 0.41 24.72
C ALA A 81 20.19 -0.97 25.05
N THR A 82 19.30 -1.45 24.17
CA THR A 82 18.74 -2.81 24.21
C THR A 82 19.12 -3.57 22.94
N LYS A 83 19.22 -4.88 23.04
CA LYS A 83 19.46 -5.79 21.91
C LYS A 83 18.39 -6.86 21.93
N SER A 84 17.88 -7.21 20.76
CA SER A 84 16.95 -8.32 20.57
C SER A 84 17.31 -9.10 19.32
N ASN A 85 17.09 -10.40 19.39
CA ASN A 85 17.14 -11.28 18.22
C ASN A 85 15.83 -12.08 18.22
N SER A 86 15.20 -12.16 17.10
CA SER A 86 13.91 -12.86 16.94
C SER A 86 13.91 -13.74 15.71
N PHE A 87 13.40 -14.95 15.88
CA PHE A 87 13.10 -15.88 14.81
C PHE A 87 11.79 -16.64 15.17
N PRO A 88 10.70 -16.46 14.46
CA PRO A 88 10.55 -15.50 13.37
C PRO A 88 10.60 -14.05 13.87
N ASP A 89 10.94 -13.13 12.99
CA ASP A 89 10.68 -11.71 13.19
C ASP A 89 9.18 -11.49 13.34
N ALA A 90 8.75 -10.56 14.22
CA ALA A 90 7.35 -10.38 14.62
C ALA A 90 6.37 -10.21 13.44
N ASP A 91 6.87 -9.70 12.31
CA ASP A 91 6.07 -9.44 11.11
C ASP A 91 6.35 -10.44 9.96
N ASN A 92 7.13 -11.52 10.21
CA ASN A 92 7.74 -12.30 9.14
C ASN A 92 7.58 -13.81 9.19
N PHE A 93 6.60 -14.32 9.90
CA PHE A 93 6.00 -15.61 9.55
C PHE A 93 4.57 -15.36 9.13
N GLU A 94 4.38 -15.17 7.85
CA GLU A 94 3.07 -14.96 7.23
C GLU A 94 2.83 -16.04 6.20
N PHE A 95 1.60 -16.56 6.20
CA PHE A 95 1.06 -17.40 5.16
C PHE A 95 -0.29 -16.81 4.74
N SER A 96 -0.33 -16.23 3.55
CA SER A 96 -1.51 -15.53 3.02
C SER A 96 -1.89 -16.15 1.67
N PRO A 97 -2.65 -17.28 1.66
CA PRO A 97 -3.17 -17.86 0.44
C PRO A 97 -4.30 -16.98 -0.10
N MET A 98 -4.21 -16.57 -1.35
CA MET A 98 -5.27 -15.85 -2.05
C MET A 98 -6.06 -16.83 -2.92
N PHE A 99 -7.33 -16.93 -2.66
CA PHE A 99 -8.27 -17.72 -3.43
C PHE A 99 -8.95 -16.86 -4.47
N LEU A 100 -8.77 -17.19 -5.74
CA LEU A 100 -9.36 -16.52 -6.89
C LEU A 100 -10.40 -17.45 -7.51
N TRP A 101 -11.64 -16.99 -7.55
CA TRP A 101 -12.71 -17.71 -8.22
C TRP A 101 -13.33 -16.84 -9.30
N ARG A 102 -13.09 -17.21 -10.56
CA ARG A 102 -13.67 -16.53 -11.71
C ARG A 102 -14.94 -17.24 -12.11
N HIS A 103 -16.07 -16.55 -11.96
CA HIS A 103 -17.36 -16.99 -12.42
C HIS A 103 -17.71 -16.30 -13.75
N SER A 104 -17.77 -17.07 -14.82
CA SER A 104 -17.93 -16.55 -16.17
C SER A 104 -16.81 -15.55 -16.57
N ASN A 105 -17.05 -14.78 -17.63
CA ASN A 105 -16.12 -13.71 -18.04
C ASN A 105 -16.36 -12.37 -17.31
N LYS A 106 -17.34 -12.33 -16.40
CA LYS A 106 -17.82 -11.08 -15.81
C LYS A 106 -17.53 -10.90 -14.33
N PHE A 107 -17.28 -11.99 -13.58
CA PHE A 107 -17.10 -11.90 -12.15
C PHE A 107 -15.79 -12.55 -11.71
N LEU A 108 -15.12 -11.91 -10.77
CA LEU A 108 -13.98 -12.47 -10.04
C LEU A 108 -14.23 -12.26 -8.56
N LEU A 109 -14.15 -13.31 -7.77
CA LEU A 109 -14.11 -13.26 -6.32
C LEU A 109 -12.66 -13.44 -5.88
N GLU A 110 -12.20 -12.57 -4.99
CA GLU A 110 -10.88 -12.59 -4.38
C GLU A 110 -11.06 -12.71 -2.87
N PHE A 111 -10.36 -13.70 -2.26
CA PHE A 111 -10.36 -13.88 -0.82
C PHE A 111 -8.96 -14.25 -0.36
N GLU A 112 -8.34 -13.40 0.47
CA GLU A 112 -7.00 -13.59 1.02
C GLU A 112 -7.05 -13.55 2.56
N PRO A 113 -7.19 -14.70 3.24
CA PRO A 113 -6.92 -14.80 4.66
C PRO A 113 -5.41 -14.70 4.90
N SER A 114 -5.03 -14.08 6.01
CA SER A 114 -3.65 -13.99 6.47
C SER A 114 -3.50 -14.77 7.77
N PHE A 115 -2.55 -15.70 7.79
CA PHE A 115 -2.20 -16.49 8.97
C PHE A 115 -0.83 -16.03 9.47
N THR A 116 -0.77 -15.52 10.69
CA THR A 116 0.47 -15.13 11.33
C THR A 116 0.69 -15.98 12.57
N VAL A 117 1.94 -16.36 12.83
CA VAL A 117 2.33 -17.14 14.01
C VAL A 117 3.39 -16.37 14.78
N ALA A 118 3.11 -16.11 16.05
CA ALA A 118 4.04 -15.48 16.98
C ALA A 118 4.11 -16.28 18.29
N GLY A 119 5.26 -16.88 18.57
CA GLY A 119 5.42 -17.77 19.73
C GLY A 119 4.49 -18.97 19.67
N ASN A 120 3.63 -19.13 20.68
CA ASN A 120 2.63 -20.22 20.76
C ASN A 120 1.23 -19.78 20.29
N SER A 121 1.10 -18.58 19.75
CA SER A 121 -0.18 -18.01 19.29
C SER A 121 -0.21 -17.94 17.78
N ALA A 122 -1.37 -18.20 17.22
CA ALA A 122 -1.66 -17.96 15.81
C ALA A 122 -2.82 -16.98 15.71
N SER A 123 -2.73 -16.04 14.79
CA SER A 123 -3.82 -15.12 14.46
C SER A 123 -4.23 -15.31 13.01
N ILE A 124 -5.52 -15.05 12.75
CA ILE A 124 -6.10 -15.08 11.40
C ILE A 124 -6.65 -13.68 11.14
N GLY A 125 -6.17 -13.07 10.06
CA GLY A 125 -6.69 -11.82 9.51
C GLY A 125 -7.32 -12.04 8.15
N VAL A 126 -7.85 -10.99 7.57
CA VAL A 126 -8.31 -10.94 6.19
C VAL A 126 -7.67 -9.73 5.52
N ASN A 127 -6.88 -9.97 4.48
CA ASN A 127 -6.25 -8.90 3.70
C ASN A 127 -7.19 -8.40 2.60
N TRP A 128 -7.91 -9.34 1.93
CA TRP A 128 -8.85 -9.08 0.84
C TRP A 128 -10.07 -9.99 0.93
N ALA A 129 -11.24 -9.44 0.63
CA ALA A 129 -12.48 -10.20 0.50
C ALA A 129 -13.46 -9.42 -0.37
N ASP A 130 -13.38 -9.54 -1.69
CA ASP A 130 -14.19 -8.75 -2.61
C ASP A 130 -14.67 -9.51 -3.83
N VAL A 131 -15.61 -8.90 -4.52
CA VAL A 131 -16.14 -9.35 -5.81
C VAL A 131 -15.98 -8.22 -6.81
N SER A 132 -15.33 -8.53 -7.92
CA SER A 132 -15.13 -7.65 -9.06
C SER A 132 -16.07 -8.04 -10.21
N TYR A 133 -16.80 -7.06 -10.75
CA TYR A 133 -17.64 -7.16 -11.93
C TYR A 133 -17.02 -6.42 -13.11
N PHE A 134 -16.67 -7.15 -14.17
CA PHE A 134 -16.13 -6.60 -15.41
C PHE A 134 -17.28 -6.03 -16.27
N ALA A 135 -17.66 -4.77 -16.04
CA ALA A 135 -18.82 -4.15 -16.64
C ALA A 135 -18.61 -3.85 -18.13
N ALA A 136 -17.43 -3.34 -18.49
CA ALA A 136 -17.05 -3.01 -19.87
C ALA A 136 -15.50 -2.99 -19.98
N PRO A 137 -14.94 -2.95 -21.22
CA PRO A 137 -13.51 -2.70 -21.39
C PRO A 137 -13.09 -1.40 -20.70
N GLY A 138 -12.14 -1.49 -19.76
CA GLY A 138 -11.66 -0.36 -18.98
C GLY A 138 -12.57 0.08 -17.84
N VAL A 139 -13.58 -0.71 -17.44
CA VAL A 139 -14.48 -0.44 -16.31
C VAL A 139 -14.71 -1.71 -15.50
N ILE A 140 -14.22 -1.72 -14.28
CA ILE A 140 -14.42 -2.77 -13.30
C ILE A 140 -15.13 -2.16 -12.09
N ILE A 141 -16.14 -2.83 -11.56
CA ILE A 141 -16.84 -2.45 -10.34
C ILE A 141 -16.49 -3.52 -9.29
N ARG A 142 -15.85 -3.11 -8.21
CA ARG A 142 -15.48 -3.97 -7.08
C ARG A 142 -16.34 -3.64 -5.87
N ALA A 143 -16.73 -4.64 -5.09
CA ALA A 143 -17.45 -4.47 -3.83
C ALA A 143 -16.95 -5.48 -2.80
N GLY A 144 -16.69 -5.05 -1.58
CA GLY A 144 -16.19 -5.88 -0.50
C GLY A 144 -15.17 -5.19 0.38
N TYR A 145 -14.21 -5.98 0.91
CA TYR A 145 -13.10 -5.53 1.75
C TYR A 145 -11.82 -5.53 0.92
N PHE A 146 -11.28 -4.35 0.66
CA PHE A 146 -10.13 -4.17 -0.23
C PHE A 146 -9.24 -3.01 0.21
N VAL A 147 -7.97 -3.02 -0.22
CA VAL A 147 -7.03 -1.91 0.01
C VAL A 147 -7.44 -0.71 -0.83
N LEU A 148 -7.59 0.46 -0.18
CA LEU A 148 -8.05 1.68 -0.84
C LEU A 148 -7.06 2.18 -1.89
N PRO A 149 -7.54 2.86 -2.96
CA PRO A 149 -6.69 3.40 -4.00
C PRO A 149 -6.00 4.70 -3.56
N PHE A 150 -5.10 4.60 -2.58
CA PHE A 150 -4.33 5.72 -2.04
C PHE A 150 -2.83 5.47 -2.19
N GLY A 151 -2.20 6.09 -3.20
CA GLY A 151 -0.86 5.72 -3.65
C GLY A 151 -0.84 4.35 -4.35
N THR A 152 0.35 3.79 -4.53
CA THR A 152 0.54 2.49 -5.19
C THR A 152 1.12 1.42 -4.28
N TYR A 153 1.84 1.80 -3.23
CA TYR A 153 2.62 0.86 -2.44
C TYR A 153 1.77 -0.25 -1.83
N ALA A 154 0.78 0.07 -1.02
CA ALA A 154 -0.01 -0.93 -0.29
C ALA A 154 -0.80 -1.87 -1.24
N LYS A 155 -1.39 -1.33 -2.30
CA LYS A 155 -2.21 -2.11 -3.25
C LYS A 155 -1.36 -3.01 -4.17
N ARG A 156 -0.11 -2.64 -4.49
CA ARG A 156 0.65 -3.28 -5.57
C ARG A 156 2.04 -3.80 -5.17
N GLU A 157 2.60 -3.37 -4.06
CA GLU A 157 4.03 -3.53 -3.78
C GLU A 157 4.36 -4.10 -2.40
N ALA A 158 3.40 -4.12 -1.47
CA ALA A 158 3.63 -4.56 -0.09
C ALA A 158 3.95 -6.06 0.03
N ALA A 159 3.48 -6.90 -0.91
CA ALA A 159 3.74 -8.33 -0.85
C ALA A 159 5.24 -8.64 -0.76
N GLY A 160 5.61 -9.49 0.19
CA GLY A 160 7.01 -9.76 0.55
C GLY A 160 7.90 -10.29 -0.58
N TRP A 161 7.32 -10.88 -1.63
CA TRP A 161 8.07 -11.29 -2.84
C TRP A 161 8.18 -10.15 -3.87
N ILE A 162 7.35 -9.09 -3.80
CA ILE A 162 7.42 -7.91 -4.67
C ILE A 162 8.28 -6.81 -4.04
N ASN A 163 8.10 -6.58 -2.74
CA ASN A 163 8.91 -5.62 -1.98
C ASN A 163 10.40 -5.98 -2.11
N LYS A 164 11.23 -5.01 -2.45
CA LYS A 164 12.67 -5.23 -2.68
C LYS A 164 13.48 -5.28 -1.38
N LEU A 165 12.90 -4.94 -0.25
CA LEU A 165 13.50 -4.94 1.07
C LEU A 165 12.67 -5.77 2.04
N ALA A 166 13.22 -6.06 3.21
CA ALA A 166 12.55 -6.87 4.22
C ALA A 166 11.48 -6.08 5.01
N THR A 167 11.53 -4.76 4.96
CA THR A 167 10.62 -3.87 5.68
C THR A 167 9.79 -3.02 4.72
N ASP A 168 8.64 -2.55 5.20
CA ASP A 168 7.81 -1.58 4.50
C ASP A 168 8.30 -0.15 4.77
N PRO A 169 8.03 0.81 3.88
CA PRO A 169 8.30 2.21 4.16
C PRO A 169 7.34 2.74 5.22
N MET A 170 7.88 3.30 6.32
CA MET A 170 7.11 3.83 7.45
C MET A 170 6.06 4.85 7.02
N GLY A 171 4.86 4.76 7.58
CA GLY A 171 3.76 5.69 7.38
C GLY A 171 3.09 5.62 6.00
N ILE A 172 3.59 4.80 5.08
CA ILE A 172 3.00 4.68 3.74
C ILE A 172 1.82 3.71 3.78
N ALA A 173 2.01 2.50 4.29
CA ALA A 173 0.94 1.52 4.46
C ALA A 173 -0.06 1.97 5.53
N ASP A 174 0.42 2.57 6.63
CA ASP A 174 -0.42 3.07 7.73
C ASP A 174 -1.46 4.10 7.28
N MET A 175 -1.13 4.91 6.26
CA MET A 175 -2.06 5.89 5.66
C MET A 175 -2.94 5.29 4.55
N THR A 176 -2.75 4.01 4.19
CA THR A 176 -3.49 3.33 3.14
C THR A 176 -4.31 2.19 3.73
N PRO A 177 -5.51 2.47 4.26
CA PRO A 177 -6.30 1.45 4.94
C PRO A 177 -6.89 0.44 3.97
N THR A 178 -7.22 -0.74 4.50
CA THR A 178 -8.16 -1.68 3.90
C THR A 178 -9.54 -1.42 4.51
N ASP A 179 -10.59 -1.38 3.69
CA ASP A 179 -11.92 -1.03 4.17
C ASP A 179 -13.03 -1.68 3.33
N PHE A 180 -14.25 -1.74 3.89
CA PHE A 180 -15.43 -2.17 3.16
C PHE A 180 -16.03 -1.03 2.34
N GLY A 181 -16.37 -1.35 1.08
CA GLY A 181 -17.01 -0.38 0.22
C GLY A 181 -17.24 -0.86 -1.21
N VAL A 182 -17.38 0.12 -2.09
CA VAL A 182 -17.49 -0.07 -3.53
C VAL A 182 -16.44 0.77 -4.23
N GLU A 183 -15.77 0.19 -5.21
CA GLU A 183 -14.77 0.83 -6.06
C GLU A 183 -15.16 0.71 -7.53
N VAL A 184 -14.88 1.74 -8.30
CA VAL A 184 -14.87 1.69 -9.78
C VAL A 184 -13.45 1.97 -10.22
N GLU A 185 -12.84 1.01 -10.90
CA GLU A 185 -11.48 1.10 -11.39
C GLU A 185 -11.39 0.80 -12.89
N GLY A 186 -10.34 1.28 -13.52
CA GLY A 186 -10.13 0.99 -14.92
C GLY A 186 -8.95 1.70 -15.57
N GLY A 187 -8.86 1.57 -16.88
CA GLY A 187 -7.82 2.21 -17.68
C GLY A 187 -8.32 2.63 -19.04
N LEU A 188 -7.81 3.76 -19.50
CA LEU A 188 -8.16 4.38 -20.78
C LEU A 188 -6.89 4.66 -21.59
N PRO A 189 -6.90 4.37 -22.90
CA PRO A 189 -5.84 4.81 -23.80
C PRO A 189 -5.95 6.31 -24.06
N LEU A 190 -4.81 7.02 -24.03
CA LEU A 190 -4.69 8.44 -24.35
C LEU A 190 -3.66 8.63 -25.47
N GLY A 191 -4.00 8.22 -26.68
CA GLY A 191 -3.05 8.17 -27.79
C GLY A 191 -1.91 7.17 -27.53
N SER A 192 -0.66 7.64 -27.44
CA SER A 192 0.53 6.82 -27.08
C SER A 192 0.66 6.61 -25.57
N ALA A 193 -0.02 7.40 -24.76
CA ALA A 193 -0.05 7.28 -23.31
C ALA A 193 -1.24 6.42 -22.85
N LYS A 194 -1.25 6.07 -21.57
CA LYS A 194 -2.39 5.40 -20.90
C LYS A 194 -2.69 6.10 -19.59
N MET A 195 -3.92 6.05 -19.17
CA MET A 195 -4.38 6.53 -17.87
C MET A 195 -5.08 5.39 -17.14
N ASN A 196 -4.82 5.22 -15.85
CA ASN A 196 -5.65 4.43 -14.97
C ASN A 196 -6.39 5.34 -13.99
N TYR A 197 -7.52 4.87 -13.50
CA TYR A 197 -8.33 5.57 -12.53
C TYR A 197 -8.96 4.57 -11.56
N ASP A 198 -9.07 4.99 -10.30
CA ASP A 198 -9.74 4.26 -9.24
C ASP A 198 -10.54 5.26 -8.42
N ILE A 199 -11.80 4.95 -8.09
CA ILE A 199 -12.67 5.76 -7.23
C ILE A 199 -13.41 4.83 -6.30
N ALA A 200 -13.21 4.97 -5.00
CA ALA A 200 -13.83 4.16 -3.96
C ALA A 200 -14.72 4.99 -3.03
N LEU A 201 -15.79 4.39 -2.55
CA LEU A 201 -16.66 4.90 -1.49
C LEU A 201 -16.70 3.84 -0.39
N THR A 202 -16.19 4.18 0.80
CA THR A 202 -15.96 3.23 1.91
C THR A 202 -16.41 3.79 3.25
N ASN A 203 -16.33 2.98 4.33
CA ASN A 203 -16.67 3.41 5.69
C ASN A 203 -15.72 4.51 6.19
N GLY A 204 -14.40 4.36 5.98
CA GLY A 204 -13.39 5.38 6.27
C GLY A 204 -12.58 5.12 7.54
N ASN A 205 -11.63 6.03 7.78
CA ASN A 205 -10.76 6.00 8.95
C ASN A 205 -11.45 6.51 10.20
N GLN A 206 -10.93 6.12 11.38
CA GLN A 206 -11.43 6.52 12.69
C GLN A 206 -10.41 7.43 13.40
N LEU A 207 -10.89 8.57 13.88
CA LEU A 207 -10.12 9.51 14.70
C LEU A 207 -10.31 9.17 16.18
N ASN A 208 -9.22 8.84 16.84
CA ASN A 208 -9.18 8.57 18.28
C ASN A 208 -9.22 9.87 19.09
N SER A 209 -9.55 9.77 20.36
CA SER A 209 -9.64 10.92 21.27
C SER A 209 -8.32 11.66 21.46
N ASP A 210 -7.17 10.99 21.27
CA ASP A 210 -5.83 11.56 21.34
C ASP A 210 -5.37 12.19 20.02
N GLY A 211 -6.16 12.10 18.96
CA GLY A 211 -5.87 12.64 17.64
C GLY A 211 -5.14 11.68 16.70
N THR A 212 -4.87 10.44 17.11
CA THR A 212 -4.36 9.42 16.19
C THR A 212 -5.45 9.00 15.21
N LEU A 213 -5.07 8.83 13.93
CA LEU A 213 -5.96 8.29 12.91
C LEU A 213 -5.63 6.81 12.70
N THR A 214 -6.64 5.96 12.83
CA THR A 214 -6.51 4.53 12.62
C THR A 214 -7.39 4.06 11.46
N SER A 215 -7.02 2.95 10.83
CA SER A 215 -7.91 2.26 9.92
C SER A 215 -9.18 1.84 10.67
N GLY A 216 -10.33 2.05 10.06
CA GLY A 216 -11.61 1.60 10.61
C GLY A 216 -11.77 0.08 10.64
N ASN A 217 -10.86 -0.67 10.02
CA ASN A 217 -10.93 -2.12 9.87
C ASN A 217 -12.30 -2.61 9.40
N GLY A 218 -12.92 -1.83 8.51
CA GLY A 218 -14.25 -2.10 8.00
C GLY A 218 -15.41 -1.74 8.93
N ILE A 219 -15.16 -1.20 10.11
CA ILE A 219 -16.21 -0.76 11.04
C ILE A 219 -16.67 0.64 10.65
N ASP A 220 -17.97 0.81 10.48
CA ASP A 220 -18.59 2.11 10.28
C ASP A 220 -18.83 2.79 11.65
N ASN A 221 -18.03 3.79 11.99
CA ASN A 221 -18.13 4.54 13.24
C ASN A 221 -18.99 5.79 13.15
N ASN A 222 -19.49 6.12 11.95
CA ASN A 222 -20.34 7.30 11.71
C ASN A 222 -21.15 7.12 10.43
N ASN A 223 -22.17 7.96 10.22
CA ASN A 223 -23.03 7.91 9.03
C ASN A 223 -22.41 8.60 7.78
N ASN A 224 -21.12 8.88 7.80
CA ASN A 224 -20.41 9.51 6.68
C ASN A 224 -19.55 8.49 5.96
N LYS A 225 -19.49 8.58 4.66
CA LYS A 225 -18.62 7.72 3.85
C LYS A 225 -17.41 8.50 3.35
N THR A 226 -16.28 7.82 3.31
CA THR A 226 -15.02 8.34 2.76
C THR A 226 -14.97 8.09 1.27
N VAL A 227 -14.61 9.12 0.52
CA VAL A 227 -14.31 9.03 -0.90
C VAL A 227 -12.80 9.01 -1.08
N THR A 228 -12.30 7.97 -1.74
CA THR A 228 -10.90 7.86 -2.14
C THR A 228 -10.81 7.78 -3.65
N ALA A 229 -9.89 8.52 -4.26
CA ALA A 229 -9.68 8.46 -5.70
C ALA A 229 -8.19 8.51 -6.03
N ARG A 230 -7.78 7.80 -7.09
CA ARG A 230 -6.45 7.85 -7.68
C ARG A 230 -6.53 8.00 -9.19
N LEU A 231 -5.63 8.80 -9.75
CA LEU A 231 -5.36 8.90 -11.18
C LEU A 231 -3.89 8.57 -11.42
N GLY A 232 -3.62 7.66 -12.35
CA GLY A 232 -2.28 7.30 -12.79
C GLY A 232 -2.09 7.57 -14.28
N LEU A 233 -0.99 8.21 -14.63
CA LEU A 233 -0.59 8.50 -16.01
C LEU A 233 0.63 7.67 -16.37
N LEU A 234 0.55 6.93 -17.47
CA LEU A 234 1.64 6.18 -18.08
C LEU A 234 1.98 6.89 -19.42
N PRO A 235 2.94 7.84 -19.39
CA PRO A 235 3.20 8.71 -20.53
C PRO A 235 3.87 7.97 -21.72
N PHE A 236 4.50 6.83 -21.47
CA PHE A 236 5.18 6.06 -22.51
C PHE A 236 4.36 4.82 -22.91
N SER A 237 4.35 4.51 -24.22
CA SER A 237 3.65 3.34 -24.76
C SER A 237 4.05 2.01 -24.12
N ASN A 238 5.33 1.89 -23.71
CA ASN A 238 5.88 0.71 -23.04
C ASN A 238 5.54 0.61 -21.54
N SER A 239 4.76 1.58 -21.00
CA SER A 239 4.35 1.62 -19.59
C SER A 239 5.49 1.56 -18.58
N SER A 240 6.70 2.01 -18.96
CA SER A 240 7.89 1.96 -18.07
C SER A 240 7.85 2.99 -16.94
N LEU A 241 7.06 4.06 -17.09
CA LEU A 241 6.86 5.11 -16.09
C LEU A 241 5.37 5.24 -15.79
N GLU A 242 5.03 5.28 -14.52
CA GLU A 242 3.71 5.68 -14.02
C GLU A 242 3.89 6.81 -13.03
N LEU A 243 3.06 7.85 -13.14
CA LEU A 243 2.96 8.98 -12.21
C LEU A 243 1.53 9.00 -11.70
N GLY A 244 1.35 9.03 -10.39
CA GLY A 244 0.04 8.99 -9.77
C GLY A 244 -0.22 10.13 -8.80
N VAL A 245 -1.50 10.47 -8.66
CA VAL A 245 -2.01 11.38 -7.64
C VAL A 245 -3.27 10.77 -7.02
N SER A 246 -3.36 10.83 -5.69
CA SER A 246 -4.50 10.32 -4.94
C SER A 246 -5.03 11.34 -3.94
N GLY A 247 -6.32 11.22 -3.63
CA GLY A 247 -6.97 11.98 -2.56
C GLY A 247 -7.97 11.12 -1.81
N MET A 248 -8.05 11.31 -0.48
CA MET A 248 -9.02 10.65 0.40
C MET A 248 -9.68 11.71 1.28
N PHE A 249 -11.02 11.71 1.33
CA PHE A 249 -11.80 12.76 1.98
C PHE A 249 -13.01 12.14 2.70
N GLY A 250 -13.15 12.41 3.98
CA GLY A 250 -14.30 11.96 4.77
C GLY A 250 -14.28 12.50 6.19
N LYS A 251 -15.40 12.40 6.88
CA LYS A 251 -15.44 12.59 8.33
C LYS A 251 -14.82 11.37 9.01
N VAL A 252 -13.99 11.63 10.00
CA VAL A 252 -13.23 10.59 10.71
C VAL A 252 -13.63 10.43 12.17
N GLY A 253 -14.40 11.37 12.72
CA GLY A 253 -14.87 11.30 14.11
C GLY A 253 -16.06 10.36 14.30
N ASN A 254 -16.15 9.74 15.47
CA ASN A 254 -17.26 8.87 15.86
C ASN A 254 -18.57 9.64 15.92
N GLN A 255 -19.66 9.02 15.47
CA GLN A 255 -21.02 9.58 15.60
C GLN A 255 -21.35 9.86 17.05
N LEU A 256 -22.00 11.01 17.31
CA LEU A 256 -22.35 11.49 18.66
C LEU A 256 -21.15 11.79 19.57
N GLY A 257 -19.92 11.62 19.11
CA GLY A 257 -18.72 12.01 19.85
C GLY A 257 -18.36 13.49 19.66
N PRO A 258 -17.50 14.05 20.52
CA PRO A 258 -17.06 15.44 20.43
C PRO A 258 -16.33 15.76 19.11
N LEU A 259 -15.74 14.75 18.47
CA LEU A 259 -14.98 14.86 17.22
C LEU A 259 -15.81 14.53 15.96
N GLN A 260 -17.13 14.32 16.06
CA GLN A 260 -18.01 13.82 14.99
C GLN A 260 -17.95 14.60 13.67
N ASN A 261 -17.59 15.88 13.71
CA ASN A 261 -17.51 16.74 12.53
C ASN A 261 -16.08 16.90 11.97
N SER A 262 -15.10 16.25 12.59
CA SER A 262 -13.70 16.33 12.14
C SER A 262 -13.54 15.73 10.76
N MET A 263 -12.95 16.49 9.83
CA MET A 263 -12.65 16.05 8.47
C MET A 263 -11.21 15.57 8.37
N GLY A 264 -11.03 14.40 7.77
CA GLY A 264 -9.74 13.91 7.28
C GLY A 264 -9.58 14.26 5.81
N ARG A 265 -8.39 14.79 5.44
CA ARG A 265 -7.99 15.09 4.07
C ARG A 265 -6.60 14.55 3.85
N LEU A 266 -6.50 13.51 3.03
CA LEU A 266 -5.23 12.87 2.72
C LEU A 266 -4.94 13.04 1.23
N TYR A 267 -3.67 13.20 0.91
CA TYR A 267 -3.17 13.34 -0.46
C TYR A 267 -1.95 12.46 -0.64
N ALA A 268 -1.81 11.85 -1.81
CA ALA A 268 -0.62 11.10 -2.16
C ALA A 268 -0.15 11.42 -3.58
N PHE A 269 1.16 11.40 -3.77
CA PHE A 269 1.84 11.48 -5.06
C PHE A 269 2.74 10.27 -5.18
N ASP A 270 2.66 9.55 -6.27
CA ASP A 270 3.45 8.33 -6.48
C ASP A 270 4.15 8.30 -7.84
N LEU A 271 5.29 7.64 -7.86
CA LEU A 271 6.10 7.39 -9.05
C LEU A 271 6.55 5.93 -9.06
N ASN A 272 6.34 5.28 -10.18
CA ASN A 272 6.85 3.94 -10.43
C ASN A 272 7.54 3.91 -11.80
N TYR A 273 8.85 3.61 -11.80
CA TYR A 273 9.65 3.51 -13.02
C TYR A 273 10.39 2.18 -13.05
N VAL A 274 10.04 1.34 -14.02
CA VAL A 274 10.68 0.04 -14.21
C VAL A 274 11.12 -0.08 -15.67
N LYS A 275 12.40 -0.20 -15.88
CA LYS A 275 12.96 -0.27 -17.24
C LYS A 275 14.14 -1.21 -17.33
N ASN A 276 14.15 -2.02 -18.37
CA ASN A 276 15.32 -2.75 -18.81
C ASN A 276 16.23 -1.79 -19.60
N ILE A 277 17.41 -1.50 -19.05
CA ILE A 277 18.47 -0.69 -19.66
C ILE A 277 19.69 -1.60 -19.70
N THR A 278 19.73 -2.48 -20.70
CA THR A 278 20.82 -3.48 -20.82
C THR A 278 22.19 -2.84 -20.55
N PRO A 279 23.01 -3.39 -19.63
CA PRO A 279 22.89 -4.74 -19.02
C PRO A 279 22.14 -4.83 -17.68
N ILE A 280 21.38 -3.82 -17.28
CA ILE A 280 20.68 -3.77 -15.98
C ILE A 280 19.17 -3.64 -16.13
N LEU A 281 18.43 -4.19 -15.15
CA LEU A 281 17.05 -3.85 -14.87
C LEU A 281 17.04 -2.81 -13.74
N LEU A 282 16.47 -1.64 -14.01
CA LEU A 282 16.33 -0.55 -13.07
C LEU A 282 14.87 -0.48 -12.58
N ASN A 283 14.70 -0.39 -11.27
CA ASN A 283 13.39 -0.19 -10.62
C ASN A 283 13.51 0.99 -9.66
N ILE A 284 12.76 2.06 -9.90
CA ILE A 284 12.69 3.25 -9.04
C ILE A 284 11.24 3.44 -8.62
N LYS A 285 11.02 3.64 -7.34
CA LYS A 285 9.71 3.85 -6.75
C LYS A 285 9.78 4.96 -5.71
N SER A 286 8.72 5.74 -5.63
CA SER A 286 8.60 6.79 -4.64
C SER A 286 7.12 7.07 -4.36
N GLN A 287 6.81 7.42 -3.12
CA GLN A 287 5.48 7.91 -2.73
C GLN A 287 5.63 8.95 -1.63
N TYR A 288 4.82 9.99 -1.71
CA TYR A 288 4.73 11.05 -0.70
C TYR A 288 3.27 11.18 -0.28
N ASN A 289 3.01 11.00 1.01
CA ASN A 289 1.68 11.12 1.61
C ASN A 289 1.62 12.32 2.54
N ILE A 290 0.48 13.00 2.52
CA ILE A 290 0.13 14.11 3.40
C ILE A 290 -1.22 13.80 4.02
N GLN A 291 -1.33 13.90 5.34
CA GLN A 291 -2.57 13.78 6.09
C GLN A 291 -2.82 15.07 6.86
N ASN A 292 -4.02 15.59 6.74
CA ASN A 292 -4.50 16.75 7.49
C ASN A 292 -5.85 16.40 8.14
N ILE A 293 -5.93 16.56 9.45
CA ILE A 293 -7.17 16.44 10.22
C ILE A 293 -7.54 17.82 10.72
N ASP A 294 -8.82 18.13 10.79
CA ASP A 294 -9.27 19.41 11.34
C ASP A 294 -8.73 19.64 12.76
N ASN A 295 -8.38 20.87 13.06
CA ASN A 295 -7.92 21.27 14.39
C ASN A 295 -9.12 21.26 15.35
N VAL A 296 -9.11 20.31 16.27
CA VAL A 296 -10.13 20.11 17.29
C VAL A 296 -9.47 19.93 18.65
N SER A 297 -10.26 19.93 19.72
CA SER A 297 -9.77 19.64 21.06
C SER A 297 -9.69 18.13 21.26
N TYR A 298 -8.51 17.64 21.60
CA TYR A 298 -8.21 16.24 21.88
C TYR A 298 -8.14 16.01 23.40
N ILE A 299 -8.17 14.76 23.82
CA ILE A 299 -8.07 14.34 25.22
C ILE A 299 -6.78 13.54 25.41
N ASN A 300 -5.98 13.95 26.38
CA ASN A 300 -4.81 13.20 26.80
C ASN A 300 -5.28 11.91 27.53
N PRO A 301 -4.93 10.71 27.05
CA PRO A 301 -5.38 9.47 27.67
C PRO A 301 -4.79 9.23 29.07
N ALA A 302 -3.69 9.92 29.45
CA ALA A 302 -3.03 9.73 30.75
C ALA A 302 -3.77 10.43 31.90
N ASP A 303 -4.30 11.66 31.68
CA ASP A 303 -4.90 12.50 32.72
C ASP A 303 -6.25 13.12 32.36
N LEU A 304 -6.78 12.76 31.18
CA LEU A 304 -8.03 13.25 30.60
C LEU A 304 -8.09 14.76 30.39
N SER A 305 -6.94 15.44 30.41
CA SER A 305 -6.84 16.86 30.10
C SER A 305 -7.09 17.12 28.60
N SER A 306 -7.62 18.30 28.30
CA SER A 306 -7.90 18.71 26.93
C SER A 306 -6.73 19.50 26.36
N TYR A 307 -6.35 19.21 25.12
CA TYR A 307 -5.28 19.90 24.41
C TYR A 307 -5.54 20.03 22.91
N THR A 308 -4.78 20.88 22.24
CA THR A 308 -4.90 21.10 20.79
C THR A 308 -3.53 21.08 20.14
N PHE A 309 -3.47 20.59 18.91
CA PHE A 309 -2.26 20.65 18.07
C PHE A 309 -2.66 20.67 16.59
N ASN A 310 -1.73 21.03 15.73
CA ASN A 310 -1.90 20.93 14.29
C ASN A 310 -1.74 19.44 13.89
N ASN A 311 -2.85 18.77 13.58
CA ASN A 311 -2.86 17.36 13.23
C ASN A 311 -2.47 17.17 11.75
N HIS A 312 -1.18 17.33 11.50
CA HIS A 312 -0.54 17.21 10.20
C HIS A 312 0.54 16.13 10.23
N THR A 313 0.39 15.13 9.37
CA THR A 313 1.31 14.00 9.23
C THR A 313 1.83 13.94 7.81
N THR A 314 3.11 13.63 7.63
CA THR A 314 3.71 13.40 6.31
C THR A 314 4.51 12.11 6.29
N SER A 315 4.46 11.37 5.20
CA SER A 315 5.32 10.22 4.94
C SER A 315 5.88 10.28 3.53
N PHE A 316 7.14 9.92 3.38
CA PHE A 316 7.83 9.89 2.09
C PHE A 316 8.75 8.68 2.02
N PHE A 317 8.80 8.03 0.88
CA PHE A 317 9.90 7.13 0.55
C PHE A 317 10.38 7.32 -0.89
N ALA A 318 11.67 7.02 -1.10
CA ALA A 318 12.27 6.82 -2.40
C ALA A 318 13.11 5.55 -2.35
N GLN A 319 12.89 4.65 -3.31
CA GLN A 319 13.54 3.34 -3.42
C GLN A 319 14.12 3.16 -4.81
N CYS A 320 15.32 2.59 -4.87
CA CYS A 320 15.96 2.17 -6.11
C CYS A 320 16.42 0.73 -5.96
N ALA A 321 16.17 -0.10 -6.99
CA ALA A 321 16.72 -1.45 -7.07
C ALA A 321 17.34 -1.69 -8.45
N ILE A 322 18.48 -2.38 -8.47
CA ILE A 322 19.25 -2.66 -9.68
C ILE A 322 19.57 -4.16 -9.73
N ARG A 323 19.25 -4.78 -10.86
CA ARG A 323 19.55 -6.19 -11.14
C ARG A 323 20.38 -6.30 -12.43
N PRO A 324 21.56 -6.98 -12.41
CA PRO A 324 22.43 -7.11 -13.57
C PRO A 324 21.96 -8.23 -14.51
N ILE A 325 20.92 -7.97 -15.28
CA ILE A 325 20.29 -8.95 -16.18
C ILE A 325 21.18 -9.39 -17.34
N GLY A 326 22.20 -8.59 -17.69
CA GLY A 326 23.21 -8.94 -18.68
C GLY A 326 24.32 -9.85 -18.15
N ALA A 327 24.39 -10.09 -16.83
CA ALA A 327 25.34 -11.02 -16.24
C ALA A 327 24.91 -12.48 -16.46
N SER A 328 25.83 -13.43 -16.22
CA SER A 328 25.58 -14.87 -16.29
C SER A 328 25.67 -15.52 -14.90
N GLY A 329 25.14 -16.74 -14.79
CA GLY A 329 25.24 -17.55 -13.58
C GLY A 329 24.61 -16.89 -12.36
N PHE A 330 25.26 -17.00 -11.21
CA PHE A 330 24.80 -16.46 -9.92
C PHE A 330 24.54 -14.95 -9.95
N MET A 331 25.40 -14.19 -10.60
CA MET A 331 25.29 -12.70 -10.62
C MET A 331 24.01 -12.19 -11.27
N LYS A 332 23.45 -12.89 -12.25
CA LYS A 332 22.19 -12.51 -12.91
C LYS A 332 21.00 -12.45 -11.94
N ASN A 333 21.08 -13.25 -10.87
CA ASN A 333 20.00 -13.39 -9.89
C ASN A 333 20.16 -12.49 -8.66
N LEU A 334 21.27 -11.75 -8.57
CA LEU A 334 21.45 -10.75 -7.52
C LEU A 334 20.70 -9.45 -7.86
N GLU A 335 20.15 -8.82 -6.83
CA GLU A 335 19.53 -7.50 -6.93
C GLU A 335 19.94 -6.67 -5.70
N LEU A 336 20.50 -5.50 -5.94
CA LEU A 336 20.83 -4.52 -4.91
C LEU A 336 19.68 -3.54 -4.80
N ALA A 337 19.18 -3.28 -3.59
CA ALA A 337 18.13 -2.31 -3.33
C ALA A 337 18.54 -1.33 -2.22
N GLY A 338 18.06 -0.09 -2.34
CA GLY A 338 18.23 0.94 -1.31
C GLY A 338 16.98 1.79 -1.20
N ARG A 339 16.61 2.17 0.03
CA ARG A 339 15.45 3.02 0.31
C ARG A 339 15.80 4.04 1.38
N TYR A 340 15.33 5.26 1.19
CA TYR A 340 15.19 6.28 2.21
C TYR A 340 13.70 6.44 2.54
N THR A 341 13.36 6.52 3.82
CA THR A 341 12.00 6.81 4.29
C THR A 341 12.05 7.92 5.33
N SER A 342 11.07 8.83 5.30
CA SER A 342 10.83 9.86 6.32
C SER A 342 9.36 9.82 6.71
N TYR A 343 9.08 9.84 8.00
CA TYR A 343 7.73 9.85 8.56
C TYR A 343 7.65 10.81 9.72
N ASN A 344 6.84 11.87 9.58
CA ASN A 344 6.73 12.93 10.57
C ASN A 344 5.30 12.95 11.10
N LEU A 345 5.17 12.64 12.37
CA LEU A 345 3.93 12.71 13.13
C LEU A 345 3.73 14.12 13.72
N PRO A 346 2.50 14.51 14.08
CA PRO A 346 2.18 15.86 14.53
C PRO A 346 2.97 16.27 15.75
N SER A 347 3.69 17.38 15.65
CA SER A 347 4.38 17.99 16.80
C SER A 347 3.39 18.49 17.84
N ASN A 348 3.81 18.53 19.11
CA ASN A 348 3.00 18.93 20.28
C ASN A 348 1.78 18.03 20.54
N SER A 349 1.67 16.87 19.91
CA SER A 349 0.73 15.82 20.28
C SER A 349 1.29 14.95 21.40
N THR A 350 0.56 13.89 21.81
CA THR A 350 1.07 12.83 22.71
C THR A 350 2.02 11.87 22.01
N PHE A 351 2.01 11.81 20.67
CA PHE A 351 2.70 10.82 19.82
C PHE A 351 3.63 11.45 18.77
N GLY A 352 3.95 12.74 18.91
CA GLY A 352 4.77 13.47 17.93
C GLY A 352 6.19 12.92 17.82
N VAL A 353 6.62 12.59 16.62
CA VAL A 353 7.98 12.16 16.31
C VAL A 353 8.35 12.47 14.87
N ASN A 354 9.56 12.97 14.64
CA ASN A 354 10.17 13.05 13.31
C ASN A 354 11.15 11.91 13.16
N GLN A 355 10.92 11.04 12.18
CA GLN A 355 11.68 9.82 12.03
C GLN A 355 12.07 9.55 10.58
N HIS A 356 13.19 8.86 10.40
CA HIS A 356 13.65 8.43 9.10
C HIS A 356 14.39 7.09 9.17
N THR A 357 14.36 6.36 8.07
CA THR A 357 15.19 5.15 7.87
C THR A 357 16.03 5.27 6.60
N ILE A 358 17.19 4.64 6.66
CA ILE A 358 17.98 4.27 5.49
C ILE A 358 18.05 2.75 5.50
N THR A 359 17.58 2.14 4.43
CA THR A 359 17.50 0.69 4.30
C THR A 359 18.27 0.27 3.06
N VAL A 360 19.14 -0.71 3.17
CA VAL A 360 19.87 -1.32 2.04
C VAL A 360 19.68 -2.83 2.07
N GLY A 361 19.55 -3.44 0.91
CA GLY A 361 19.29 -4.87 0.80
C GLY A 361 19.99 -5.52 -0.38
N LEU A 362 20.38 -6.77 -0.18
CA LEU A 362 20.85 -7.67 -1.22
C LEU A 362 19.89 -8.83 -1.34
N ASN A 363 19.30 -9.00 -2.51
CA ASN A 363 18.35 -10.04 -2.83
C ASN A 363 18.99 -11.07 -3.75
N TYR A 364 18.68 -12.33 -3.53
CA TYR A 364 18.99 -13.42 -4.43
C TYR A 364 17.69 -14.10 -4.90
N TRP A 365 17.41 -13.95 -6.19
CA TRP A 365 16.25 -14.55 -6.84
C TRP A 365 16.52 -15.99 -7.22
N ILE A 366 16.00 -16.94 -6.45
CA ILE A 366 16.11 -18.37 -6.76
C ILE A 366 15.36 -18.66 -8.06
N ASN A 367 14.18 -18.08 -8.19
CA ASN A 367 13.39 -18.00 -9.42
C ASN A 367 12.52 -16.72 -9.37
N TRP A 368 11.61 -16.53 -10.30
CA TRP A 368 10.78 -15.33 -10.37
C TRP A 368 9.71 -15.24 -9.25
N ARG A 369 9.44 -16.35 -8.53
CA ARG A 369 8.50 -16.45 -7.41
C ARG A 369 9.16 -16.52 -6.05
N THR A 370 10.48 -16.74 -5.99
CA THR A 370 11.16 -17.08 -4.73
C THR A 370 12.41 -16.22 -4.58
N VAL A 371 12.47 -15.49 -3.47
CA VAL A 371 13.57 -14.56 -3.17
C VAL A 371 14.08 -14.77 -1.75
N PHE A 372 15.40 -14.77 -1.61
CA PHE A 372 16.10 -14.66 -0.34
C PHE A 372 16.65 -13.24 -0.23
N LYS A 373 16.47 -12.58 0.93
CA LYS A 373 16.85 -11.19 1.17
C LYS A 373 17.71 -11.07 2.42
N ILE A 374 18.73 -10.25 2.33
CA ILE A 374 19.48 -9.73 3.47
C ILE A 374 19.29 -8.21 3.43
N THR A 375 18.71 -7.64 4.49
CA THR A 375 18.39 -6.21 4.56
C THR A 375 18.98 -5.63 5.83
N TYR A 376 19.66 -4.50 5.72
CA TYR A 376 20.14 -3.72 6.86
C TYR A 376 19.42 -2.38 6.88
N GLU A 377 18.85 -2.03 8.03
CA GLU A 377 18.09 -0.81 8.23
C GLU A 377 18.65 -0.02 9.41
N THR A 378 18.85 1.27 9.20
CA THR A 378 19.13 2.24 10.25
C THR A 378 17.92 3.12 10.45
N TYR A 379 17.45 3.25 11.66
CA TYR A 379 16.35 4.11 12.07
C TYR A 379 16.86 5.22 12.98
N SER A 380 16.31 6.42 12.81
CA SER A 380 16.51 7.55 13.73
C SER A 380 15.19 8.30 13.90
N GLY A 381 14.76 8.46 15.15
CA GLY A 381 13.59 9.20 15.56
C GLY A 381 13.95 10.29 16.58
N THR A 382 13.40 11.48 16.41
CA THR A 382 13.46 12.61 17.36
C THR A 382 12.07 12.91 17.86
N ASN A 383 11.87 12.89 19.16
CA ASN A 383 10.58 13.20 19.77
C ASN A 383 10.23 14.67 19.56
N THR A 384 9.02 14.92 19.09
CA THR A 384 8.39 16.23 18.94
C THR A 384 7.07 16.33 19.70
N ALA A 385 6.73 15.29 20.49
CA ALA A 385 5.58 15.30 21.37
C ALA A 385 5.74 16.38 22.46
N SER A 386 4.62 16.87 22.95
CA SER A 386 4.60 17.79 24.07
C SER A 386 5.13 17.10 25.33
N LYS A 387 6.17 17.67 25.97
CA LYS A 387 6.68 17.13 27.23
C LYS A 387 5.67 17.22 28.39
N ALA A 388 4.70 18.12 28.30
CA ALA A 388 3.59 18.18 29.26
C ALA A 388 2.61 17.01 29.09
N LEU A 389 2.48 16.49 27.86
CA LEU A 389 1.53 15.41 27.53
C LEU A 389 2.20 14.02 27.56
N ALA A 390 3.49 13.96 27.28
CA ALA A 390 4.27 12.71 27.22
C ALA A 390 5.64 12.90 27.90
N PRO A 391 5.69 13.09 29.24
CA PRO A 391 6.93 13.43 29.96
C PRO A 391 7.98 12.33 29.88
N ASP A 392 7.57 11.07 29.84
CA ASP A 392 8.45 9.90 29.86
C ASP A 392 8.90 9.45 28.47
N ALA A 393 8.39 10.09 27.41
CA ALA A 393 8.76 9.73 26.05
C ALA A 393 10.26 10.03 25.81
N PRO A 394 11.02 9.09 25.22
CA PRO A 394 12.43 9.30 24.87
C PRO A 394 12.61 10.55 24.00
N ASP A 395 13.67 11.33 24.24
CA ASP A 395 13.99 12.49 23.41
C ASP A 395 14.42 12.09 22.00
N ALA A 396 15.13 10.96 21.91
CA ALA A 396 15.56 10.37 20.64
C ALA A 396 15.67 8.85 20.73
N THR A 397 15.42 8.19 19.62
CA THR A 397 15.59 6.75 19.46
C THR A 397 16.37 6.46 18.18
N LYS A 398 17.36 5.60 18.27
CA LYS A 398 18.13 5.08 17.13
C LYS A 398 18.08 3.56 17.14
N SER A 399 17.92 2.95 15.98
CA SER A 399 17.93 1.50 15.84
C SER A 399 18.74 1.07 14.63
N ASN A 400 19.40 -0.08 14.76
CA ASN A 400 20.08 -0.76 13.66
C ASN A 400 19.59 -2.18 13.64
N THR A 401 19.04 -2.62 12.53
CA THR A 401 18.43 -3.94 12.38
C THR A 401 18.96 -4.65 11.15
N LEU A 402 19.39 -5.90 11.34
CA LEU A 402 19.68 -6.82 10.25
C LEU A 402 18.50 -7.77 10.11
N PHE A 403 17.94 -7.84 8.91
CA PHE A 403 16.89 -8.78 8.55
C PHE A 403 17.43 -9.83 7.59
N VAL A 404 16.95 -11.06 7.75
CA VAL A 404 17.17 -12.15 6.79
C VAL A 404 15.82 -12.76 6.50
N HIS A 405 15.35 -12.62 5.26
CA HIS A 405 14.01 -13.04 4.86
C HIS A 405 14.04 -14.03 3.71
N PHE A 406 13.08 -14.93 3.73
CA PHE A 406 12.73 -15.78 2.62
C PHE A 406 11.25 -15.53 2.28
N ALA A 407 10.98 -15.20 1.03
CA ALA A 407 9.62 -14.95 0.54
C ALA A 407 9.36 -15.73 -0.72
N ILE A 408 8.17 -16.33 -0.81
CA ILE A 408 7.71 -17.11 -1.95
C ILE A 408 6.29 -16.70 -2.33
N GLN A 409 6.05 -16.57 -3.63
CA GLN A 409 4.72 -16.53 -4.20
C GLN A 409 4.22 -17.96 -4.37
N LEU A 410 3.05 -18.25 -3.83
CA LEU A 410 2.39 -19.55 -3.92
C LEU A 410 1.78 -19.79 -5.31
#